data_83a030429761e26524b5d816c7bd18f3
#
_entry.id   83a030429761e26524b5d816c7bd18f3
#
_cell.length_a   1.000
_cell.length_b   1.000
_cell.length_c   1.000
_cell.angle_alpha   90.00
_cell.angle_beta   90.00
_cell.angle_gamma   90.00
#
_symmetry.space_group_name_H-M   'P 1'
#
loop_
_entity.id
_entity.type
_entity.pdbx_description
1 polymer ?
#
loop_
_entity_poly.entity_id
_entity_poly.type
_entity_poly.pdbx_seq_one_letter_code
_entity_poly.pdbx_strand_id
1 'polypeptide(L)'
;MSELNPFDTRLAGLIAKLSPQSRKSLAVAVSKRLRAGQQQHIKRQQAPDGTPYAPRKTRLRNKKRLRDRAMFSKLRTARYLKAQGNSDAAVVEFVGRVQRMANVHHYGLRDRPTPDSKAVKYESRPLLGFETDDTKLIEKMIISQLFY
;
A
#
# COMPACT_ATOMS: atom_id res chain seq x y z
N MET A 1 -10.96 -8.91 0.32
CA MET A 1 -11.71 -8.51 1.52
C MET A 1 -12.00 -7.02 1.45
N SER A 2 -13.24 -6.63 1.55
CA SER A 2 -13.61 -5.23 1.38
C SER A 2 -13.84 -4.58 2.75
N GLU A 3 -12.93 -3.75 3.16
CA GLU A 3 -13.06 -2.91 4.34
C GLU A 3 -14.01 -1.72 4.10
N LEU A 4 -14.49 -1.59 2.85
CA LEU A 4 -15.28 -0.45 2.41
C LEU A 4 -16.78 -0.78 2.24
N ASN A 5 -17.25 -1.94 2.68
CA ASN A 5 -18.60 -2.41 2.41
C ASN A 5 -19.73 -1.42 2.71
N PRO A 6 -19.78 -0.72 3.86
CA PRO A 6 -20.84 0.27 4.10
C PRO A 6 -20.71 1.51 3.22
N PHE A 7 -19.51 1.79 2.77
CA PHE A 7 -19.15 2.94 1.95
C PHE A 7 -19.39 2.64 0.46
N ASP A 8 -19.19 1.38 0.04
CA ASP A 8 -19.30 0.95 -1.35
C ASP A 8 -20.68 1.20 -1.94
N THR A 9 -21.73 0.88 -1.21
CA THR A 9 -23.11 1.07 -1.67
C THR A 9 -23.42 2.54 -1.99
N ARG A 10 -22.94 3.43 -1.12
CA ARG A 10 -23.12 4.87 -1.28
C ARG A 10 -22.34 5.40 -2.49
N LEU A 11 -21.08 4.98 -2.62
CA LEU A 11 -20.22 5.41 -3.70
C LEU A 11 -20.62 4.84 -5.05
N ALA A 12 -21.12 3.62 -5.09
CA ALA A 12 -21.56 2.98 -6.33
C ALA A 12 -22.61 3.82 -7.07
N GLY A 13 -23.56 4.39 -6.33
CA GLY A 13 -24.58 5.27 -6.88
C GLY A 13 -24.01 6.55 -7.48
N LEU A 14 -23.00 7.13 -6.83
CA LEU A 14 -22.33 8.33 -7.31
C LEU A 14 -21.47 8.04 -8.55
N ILE A 15 -20.71 6.95 -8.52
CA ILE A 15 -19.81 6.53 -9.61
C ILE A 15 -20.61 6.17 -10.86
N ALA A 16 -21.77 5.57 -10.72
CA ALA A 16 -22.63 5.19 -11.83
C ALA A 16 -23.07 6.38 -12.71
N LYS A 17 -23.06 7.59 -12.15
CA LYS A 17 -23.36 8.82 -12.88
C LYS A 17 -22.23 9.33 -13.77
N LEU A 18 -21.02 8.78 -13.60
CA LEU A 18 -19.85 9.21 -14.36
C LEU A 18 -19.72 8.41 -15.65
N SER A 19 -19.25 9.05 -16.72
CA SER A 19 -18.87 8.35 -17.93
C SER A 19 -17.68 7.42 -17.70
N PRO A 20 -17.46 6.39 -18.56
CA PRO A 20 -16.28 5.53 -18.42
C PRO A 20 -14.96 6.29 -18.43
N GLN A 21 -14.86 7.34 -19.23
CA GLN A 21 -13.66 8.17 -19.30
C GLN A 21 -13.45 8.97 -18.01
N SER A 22 -14.51 9.54 -17.46
CA SER A 22 -14.45 10.25 -16.18
C SER A 22 -14.11 9.30 -15.03
N ARG A 23 -14.67 8.09 -15.05
CA ARG A 23 -14.34 7.06 -14.06
C ARG A 23 -12.87 6.67 -14.12
N LYS A 24 -12.32 6.50 -15.31
CA LYS A 24 -10.88 6.20 -15.49
C LYS A 24 -10.02 7.33 -14.92
N SER A 25 -10.34 8.57 -15.27
CA SER A 25 -9.62 9.75 -14.79
C SER A 25 -9.65 9.83 -13.26
N LEU A 26 -10.82 9.61 -12.66
CA LEU A 26 -10.99 9.56 -11.22
C LEU A 26 -10.17 8.43 -10.59
N ALA A 27 -10.24 7.21 -11.16
CA ALA A 27 -9.51 6.06 -10.66
C ALA A 27 -8.00 6.27 -10.67
N VAL A 28 -7.46 6.89 -11.72
CA VAL A 28 -6.04 7.24 -11.79
C VAL A 28 -5.68 8.23 -10.68
N ALA A 29 -6.48 9.26 -10.49
CA ALA A 29 -6.24 10.26 -9.44
C ALA A 29 -6.30 9.64 -8.04
N VAL A 30 -7.31 8.80 -7.78
CA VAL A 30 -7.45 8.09 -6.50
C VAL A 30 -6.26 7.17 -6.25
N SER A 31 -5.86 6.38 -7.24
CA SER A 31 -4.74 5.45 -7.09
C SER A 31 -3.43 6.16 -6.75
N LYS A 32 -3.17 7.31 -7.35
CA LYS A 32 -1.98 8.12 -7.04
C LYS A 32 -2.00 8.66 -5.62
N ARG A 33 -3.15 9.12 -5.16
CA ARG A 33 -3.30 9.62 -3.80
C ARG A 33 -3.16 8.51 -2.77
N LEU A 34 -3.75 7.35 -3.02
CA LEU A 34 -3.61 6.19 -2.15
C LEU A 34 -2.15 5.71 -2.10
N ARG A 35 -1.47 5.66 -3.25
CA ARG A 35 -0.05 5.31 -3.27
C ARG A 35 0.78 6.26 -2.42
N ALA A 36 0.54 7.56 -2.53
CA ALA A 36 1.24 8.55 -1.72
C ALA A 36 1.03 8.29 -0.22
N GLY A 37 -0.18 7.94 0.19
CA GLY A 37 -0.50 7.55 1.56
C GLY A 37 0.26 6.30 2.01
N GLN A 38 0.31 5.26 1.17
CA GLN A 38 1.07 4.05 1.46
C GLN A 38 2.57 4.36 1.62
N GLN A 39 3.12 5.16 0.72
CA GLN A 39 4.52 5.58 0.81
C GLN A 39 4.81 6.31 2.12
N GLN A 40 3.90 7.15 2.59
CA GLN A 40 4.08 7.91 3.82
C GLN A 40 4.07 7.03 5.06
N HIS A 41 3.11 6.10 5.21
CA HIS A 41 3.11 5.26 6.40
C HIS A 41 4.29 4.30 6.41
N ILE A 42 4.73 3.78 5.26
CA ILE A 42 5.95 2.97 5.18
C ILE A 42 7.18 3.81 5.57
N LYS A 43 7.27 5.04 5.09
CA LYS A 43 8.33 5.97 5.47
C LYS A 43 8.37 6.20 6.98
N ARG A 44 7.23 6.32 7.62
CA ARG A 44 7.10 6.48 9.07
C ARG A 44 7.31 5.18 9.83
N GLN A 45 7.57 4.08 9.13
CA GLN A 45 7.76 2.75 9.72
C GLN A 45 6.53 2.30 10.51
N GLN A 46 5.36 2.54 9.93
CA GLN A 46 4.06 2.22 10.51
C GLN A 46 3.21 1.42 9.54
N ALA A 47 2.36 0.56 10.10
CA ALA A 47 1.29 -0.10 9.36
C ALA A 47 0.20 0.92 8.96
N PRO A 48 -0.72 0.57 8.05
CA PRO A 48 -1.82 1.47 7.69
C PRO A 48 -2.66 1.95 8.86
N ASP A 49 -2.81 1.14 9.91
CA ASP A 49 -3.54 1.51 11.12
C ASP A 49 -2.75 2.38 12.10
N GLY A 50 -1.51 2.73 11.76
CA GLY A 50 -0.62 3.53 12.60
C GLY A 50 0.23 2.74 13.57
N THR A 51 0.08 1.42 13.66
CA THR A 51 0.89 0.56 14.52
C THR A 51 2.34 0.60 14.07
N PRO A 52 3.32 0.93 14.95
CA PRO A 52 4.73 0.91 14.57
C PRO A 52 5.18 -0.47 14.14
N TYR A 53 6.04 -0.54 13.12
CA TYR A 53 6.65 -1.80 12.72
C TYR A 53 7.55 -2.37 13.80
N ALA A 54 7.56 -3.69 13.94
CA ALA A 54 8.53 -4.38 14.79
C ALA A 54 9.96 -4.01 14.33
N PRO A 55 10.88 -3.70 15.26
CA PRO A 55 12.25 -3.33 14.91
C PRO A 55 12.97 -4.47 14.20
N ARG A 56 13.99 -4.12 13.40
CA ARG A 56 14.87 -5.12 12.81
C ARG A 56 15.63 -5.88 13.89
N LYS A 57 15.86 -7.17 13.63
CA LYS A 57 16.80 -7.95 14.43
C LYS A 57 18.22 -7.46 14.16
N THR A 58 18.95 -7.14 15.24
CA THR A 58 20.33 -6.71 15.15
C THR A 58 21.24 -7.91 14.83
N ARG A 59 22.07 -7.78 13.79
CA ARG A 59 23.11 -8.78 13.49
C ARG A 59 24.42 -8.31 14.07
N LEU A 60 24.97 -9.09 15.02
CA LEU A 60 26.23 -8.76 15.71
C LEU A 60 27.44 -8.60 14.77
N ARG A 61 27.44 -9.30 13.62
CA ARG A 61 28.56 -9.32 12.68
C ARG A 61 28.81 -8.01 11.92
N ASN A 62 27.84 -7.10 11.91
CA ASN A 62 27.89 -5.91 11.06
C ASN A 62 27.51 -4.64 11.81
N LYS A 63 27.99 -4.49 13.04
CA LYS A 63 27.70 -3.30 13.87
C LYS A 63 27.95 -1.97 13.16
N LYS A 64 28.94 -1.93 12.25
CA LYS A 64 29.25 -0.72 11.47
C LYS A 64 28.32 -0.51 10.27
N ARG A 65 27.60 -1.55 9.83
CA ARG A 65 26.69 -1.51 8.66
C ARG A 65 25.23 -1.63 9.04
N LEU A 66 24.91 -2.02 10.25
CA LEU A 66 23.57 -1.96 10.82
C LEU A 66 23.26 -0.52 11.14
N ARG A 67 23.16 0.23 10.10
CA ARG A 67 22.59 1.54 10.20
C ARG A 67 21.11 1.38 10.46
N ASP A 68 20.58 2.27 11.24
CA ASP A 68 19.16 2.47 11.44
C ASP A 68 18.50 2.91 10.13
N ARG A 69 18.71 2.13 9.07
CA ARG A 69 18.02 2.40 7.80
C ARG A 69 16.56 2.04 7.96
N ALA A 70 15.73 2.96 7.52
CA ALA A 70 14.32 2.70 7.41
C ALA A 70 14.07 1.43 6.58
N MET A 71 13.23 0.52 7.08
CA MET A 71 12.82 -0.67 6.35
C MET A 71 11.98 -0.27 5.14
N PHE A 72 12.14 -1.05 4.05
CA PHE A 72 11.33 -0.90 2.83
C PHE A 72 11.55 0.43 2.09
N SER A 73 12.66 1.11 2.31
CA SER A 73 12.93 2.41 1.70
C SER A 73 12.96 2.36 0.17
N LYS A 74 13.45 1.28 -0.42
CA LYS A 74 13.42 1.07 -1.87
C LYS A 74 12.07 0.56 -2.34
N LEU A 75 11.45 -0.33 -1.56
CA LEU A 75 10.19 -0.99 -1.92
C LEU A 75 9.05 0.00 -2.05
N ARG A 76 9.03 1.07 -1.24
CA ARG A 76 7.99 2.10 -1.29
C ARG A 76 8.11 3.06 -2.48
N THR A 77 9.20 3.00 -3.25
CA THR A 77 9.39 3.92 -4.37
C THR A 77 8.46 3.59 -5.54
N ALA A 78 8.24 4.58 -6.41
CA ALA A 78 7.39 4.41 -7.59
C ALA A 78 7.91 3.35 -8.57
N ARG A 79 9.17 2.95 -8.45
CA ARG A 79 9.72 1.85 -9.26
C ARG A 79 9.06 0.51 -8.93
N TYR A 80 8.71 0.28 -7.66
CA TYR A 80 8.18 -0.99 -7.18
C TYR A 80 6.72 -0.92 -6.74
N LEU A 81 6.28 0.23 -6.26
CA LEU A 81 4.89 0.45 -5.84
C LEU A 81 4.19 1.27 -6.91
N LYS A 82 3.28 0.62 -7.63
CA LYS A 82 2.58 1.20 -8.78
C LYS A 82 1.15 1.58 -8.45
N ALA A 83 0.72 2.69 -9.04
CA ALA A 83 -0.66 3.15 -9.00
C ALA A 83 -1.23 3.09 -10.40
N GLN A 84 -2.39 2.46 -10.56
CA GLN A 84 -3.08 2.30 -11.83
C GLN A 84 -4.57 2.54 -11.67
N GLY A 85 -5.22 2.99 -12.74
CA GLY A 85 -6.66 3.16 -12.76
C GLY A 85 -7.23 2.88 -14.13
N ASN A 86 -8.43 2.31 -14.14
CA ASN A 86 -9.24 2.15 -15.33
C ASN A 86 -10.70 2.53 -15.01
N SER A 87 -11.62 2.29 -15.93
CA SER A 87 -13.03 2.64 -15.71
C SER A 87 -13.70 1.84 -14.58
N ASP A 88 -13.08 0.75 -14.13
CA ASP A 88 -13.67 -0.17 -13.16
C ASP A 88 -12.95 -0.17 -11.80
N ALA A 89 -11.66 0.19 -11.75
CA ALA A 89 -10.88 0.06 -10.54
C ALA A 89 -9.70 1.04 -10.46
N ALA A 90 -9.38 1.41 -9.22
CA ALA A 90 -8.13 2.04 -8.85
C ALA A 90 -7.30 1.03 -8.07
N VAL A 91 -6.05 0.82 -8.46
CA VAL A 91 -5.20 -0.22 -7.91
C VAL A 91 -3.86 0.37 -7.48
N VAL A 92 -3.42 0.01 -6.29
CA VAL A 92 -2.06 0.25 -5.80
C VAL A 92 -1.45 -1.10 -5.47
N GLU A 93 -0.37 -1.46 -6.13
CA GLU A 93 0.23 -2.78 -5.98
C GLU A 93 1.74 -2.73 -6.18
N PHE A 94 2.42 -3.73 -5.62
CA PHE A 94 3.83 -3.93 -5.91
C PHE A 94 4.00 -4.66 -7.24
N VAL A 95 5.05 -4.29 -8.00
CA VAL A 95 5.37 -4.97 -9.26
C VAL A 95 5.67 -6.45 -9.03
N GLY A 96 5.41 -7.30 -10.05
CA GLY A 96 5.44 -8.75 -9.91
C GLY A 96 6.71 -9.32 -9.30
N ARG A 97 7.88 -8.79 -9.68
CA ARG A 97 9.17 -9.30 -9.18
C ARG A 97 9.42 -9.09 -7.69
N VAL A 98 8.76 -8.12 -7.05
CA VAL A 98 8.90 -7.85 -5.61
C VAL A 98 7.67 -8.27 -4.82
N GLN A 99 6.63 -8.73 -5.50
CA GLN A 99 5.34 -9.06 -4.89
C GLN A 99 5.47 -10.16 -3.83
N ARG A 100 6.25 -11.19 -4.12
CA ARG A 100 6.51 -12.27 -3.16
C ARG A 100 7.16 -11.75 -1.88
N MET A 101 8.20 -10.95 -2.02
CA MET A 101 8.91 -10.36 -0.88
C MET A 101 7.97 -9.45 -0.07
N ALA A 102 7.17 -8.63 -0.76
CA ALA A 102 6.19 -7.77 -0.12
C ALA A 102 5.15 -8.57 0.67
N ASN A 103 4.65 -9.67 0.11
CA ASN A 103 3.70 -10.56 0.80
C ASN A 103 4.32 -11.20 2.05
N VAL A 104 5.56 -11.65 1.95
CA VAL A 104 6.29 -12.26 3.08
C VAL A 104 6.34 -11.28 4.26
N HIS A 105 6.69 -10.04 4.00
CA HIS A 105 6.77 -9.03 5.06
C HIS A 105 5.40 -8.55 5.53
N HIS A 106 4.47 -8.39 4.60
CA HIS A 106 3.12 -7.93 4.93
C HIS A 106 2.41 -8.88 5.91
N TYR A 107 2.47 -10.19 5.64
CA TYR A 107 1.77 -11.20 6.42
C TYR A 107 2.63 -11.89 7.47
N GLY A 108 3.93 -11.61 7.50
CA GLY A 108 4.84 -12.29 8.43
C GLY A 108 5.01 -13.77 8.10
N LEU A 109 5.35 -14.07 6.87
CA LEU A 109 5.49 -15.43 6.38
C LEU A 109 6.91 -15.96 6.54
N ARG A 110 7.09 -17.27 6.30
CA ARG A 110 8.41 -17.88 6.24
C ARG A 110 8.97 -17.73 4.84
N ASP A 111 10.23 -17.36 4.73
CA ASP A 111 10.95 -17.33 3.48
C ASP A 111 12.45 -17.45 3.73
N ARG A 112 13.19 -17.73 2.67
CA ARG A 112 14.66 -17.80 2.72
C ARG A 112 15.23 -16.45 2.30
N PRO A 113 16.09 -15.81 3.14
CA PRO A 113 16.74 -14.56 2.75
C PRO A 113 17.62 -14.70 1.52
N THR A 114 18.26 -15.85 1.37
CA THR A 114 19.04 -16.24 0.19
C THR A 114 18.70 -17.67 -0.20
N PRO A 115 18.95 -18.11 -1.47
CA PRO A 115 18.64 -19.47 -1.88
C PRO A 115 19.30 -20.56 -1.02
N ASP A 116 20.45 -20.27 -0.45
CA ASP A 116 21.24 -21.22 0.33
C ASP A 116 20.98 -21.13 1.85
N SER A 117 20.16 -20.20 2.29
CA SER A 117 19.88 -20.02 3.71
C SER A 117 18.69 -20.86 4.17
N LYS A 118 18.62 -21.08 5.49
CA LYS A 118 17.44 -21.69 6.11
C LYS A 118 16.26 -20.73 6.05
N ALA A 119 15.05 -21.28 5.99
CA ALA A 119 13.82 -20.49 6.06
C ALA A 119 13.73 -19.79 7.41
N VAL A 120 13.36 -18.53 7.39
CA VAL A 120 13.19 -17.66 8.55
C VAL A 120 11.75 -17.19 8.59
N LYS A 121 11.16 -17.15 9.77
CA LYS A 121 9.86 -16.51 9.95
C LYS A 121 10.05 -15.01 10.18
N TYR A 122 9.43 -14.23 9.31
CA TYR A 122 9.47 -12.78 9.42
C TYR A 122 8.35 -12.25 10.31
N GLU A 123 8.60 -11.11 10.94
CA GLU A 123 7.56 -10.37 11.63
C GLU A 123 6.56 -9.80 10.61
N SER A 124 5.28 -9.78 10.97
CA SER A 124 4.26 -9.12 10.15
C SER A 124 4.45 -7.60 10.23
N ARG A 125 4.68 -7.01 9.07
CA ARG A 125 4.77 -5.56 8.90
C ARG A 125 3.87 -5.17 7.74
N PRO A 126 2.59 -4.88 7.99
CA PRO A 126 1.65 -4.57 6.92
C PRO A 126 2.11 -3.37 6.09
N LEU A 127 2.18 -3.56 4.78
CA LEU A 127 2.69 -2.57 3.84
C LEU A 127 1.57 -1.80 3.14
N LEU A 128 0.48 -2.48 2.81
CA LEU A 128 -0.66 -1.89 2.11
C LEU A 128 -1.94 -2.09 2.92
N GLY A 129 -2.78 -1.08 2.91
CA GLY A 129 -4.09 -1.14 3.55
C GLY A 129 -4.73 0.23 3.55
N PHE A 130 -5.99 0.28 3.96
CA PHE A 130 -6.72 1.54 4.10
C PHE A 130 -6.49 2.14 5.48
N GLU A 131 -6.19 3.44 5.48
CA GLU A 131 -6.17 4.24 6.69
C GLU A 131 -7.58 4.77 6.97
N THR A 132 -7.81 5.21 8.20
CA THR A 132 -9.13 5.73 8.63
C THR A 132 -9.62 6.86 7.74
N ASP A 133 -8.70 7.71 7.27
CA ASP A 133 -9.06 8.90 6.48
C ASP A 133 -9.16 8.62 4.98
N ASP A 134 -8.79 7.44 4.50
CA ASP A 134 -8.80 7.11 3.07
C ASP A 134 -10.20 7.11 2.49
N THR A 135 -11.19 6.62 3.22
CA THR A 135 -12.59 6.63 2.79
C THR A 135 -13.11 8.05 2.59
N LYS A 136 -12.77 8.95 3.52
CA LYS A 136 -13.14 10.37 3.42
C LYS A 136 -12.45 11.05 2.24
N LEU A 137 -11.19 10.74 2.01
CA LEU A 137 -10.42 11.25 0.89
C LEU A 137 -11.04 10.84 -0.44
N ILE A 138 -11.34 9.55 -0.60
CA ILE A 138 -11.97 9.01 -1.81
C ILE A 138 -13.33 9.65 -2.03
N GLU A 139 -14.15 9.78 -1.00
CA GLU A 139 -15.45 10.42 -1.06
C GLU A 139 -15.33 11.87 -1.55
N LYS A 140 -14.40 12.65 -1.00
CA LYS A 140 -14.15 14.02 -1.44
C LYS A 140 -13.75 14.09 -2.91
N MET A 141 -12.90 13.19 -3.37
CA MET A 141 -12.45 13.15 -4.75
C MET A 141 -13.60 12.84 -5.70
N ILE A 142 -14.47 11.91 -5.34
CA ILE A 142 -15.65 11.56 -6.13
C ILE A 142 -16.63 12.75 -6.20
N ILE A 143 -16.91 13.38 -5.08
CA ILE A 143 -17.78 14.55 -5.01
C ILE A 143 -17.23 15.69 -5.86
N SER A 144 -15.93 15.95 -5.76
CA SER A 144 -15.26 16.97 -6.56
C SER A 144 -15.41 16.70 -8.06
N GLN A 145 -15.27 15.45 -8.49
CA GLN A 145 -15.43 15.06 -9.89
C GLN A 145 -16.85 15.25 -10.40
N LEU A 146 -17.85 15.07 -9.54
CA LEU A 146 -19.28 15.21 -9.91
C LEU A 146 -19.74 16.65 -10.01
N PHE A 147 -19.18 17.55 -9.19
CA PHE A 147 -19.67 18.93 -9.06
C PHE A 147 -18.71 20.00 -9.57
N TYR A 148 -17.54 19.62 -9.93
CA TYR A 148 -16.52 20.50 -10.50
C TYR A 148 -15.90 19.86 -11.75
#